data_4a1f3892779eb0ed853d00d9e2592de1
#
_entry.id   4a1f3892779eb0ed853d00d9e2592de1
#
_cell.length_a   1.000
_cell.length_b   1.000
_cell.length_c   1.000
_cell.angle_alpha   90.00
_cell.angle_beta   90.00
_cell.angle_gamma   90.00
#
_symmetry.space_group_name_H-M   'P 1'
#
loop_
_entity.id
_entity.type
_entity.pdbx_description
1 polymer ?
#
loop_
_entity_poly.entity_id
_entity_poly.type
_entity_poly.pdbx_seq_one_letter_code
_entity_poly.pdbx_strand_id
1 'polypeptide(L)'
;MRHFLTVRSTLASQNSRQNPLRSLVLLTLGLAIAGGGSLRSDRASAATPETAPPQLKQALTQIDAAANRKNLQGVMQFYSPTFTHSDGLNRRSLEQALQQLWAQYPNLTYRTELKSWQPDGRGVRAETVTYISGTQTVNGQPLKLDSTLRSRQRFEGQTIVQQDVLAEMSKVMSGENPPDVKVSLPEQVRVGQDFNFDAIVQDPLGSDLLLGSALEE
;
A
#
# COMPACT_ATOMS: atom_id res chain seq x y z
N MET A 1 0.72 -27.82 21.63
CA MET A 1 -0.65 -27.85 21.02
C MET A 1 -0.73 -26.72 20.03
N ARG A 2 -1.02 -26.99 18.77
CA ARG A 2 -1.21 -25.95 17.74
C ARG A 2 -2.64 -25.46 17.83
N HIS A 3 -2.85 -24.19 18.17
CA HIS A 3 -4.17 -23.58 18.14
C HIS A 3 -4.39 -22.99 16.73
N PHE A 4 -5.42 -23.49 16.02
CA PHE A 4 -5.86 -22.96 14.74
C PHE A 4 -7.10 -22.11 14.97
N LEU A 5 -7.05 -20.86 14.55
CA LEU A 5 -8.20 -19.98 14.45
C LEU A 5 -8.63 -19.95 12.99
N THR A 6 -9.78 -20.56 12.69
CA THR A 6 -10.38 -20.49 11.35
C THR A 6 -11.48 -19.45 11.38
N VAL A 7 -11.34 -18.38 10.61
CA VAL A 7 -12.37 -17.36 10.42
C VAL A 7 -13.04 -17.62 9.07
N ARG A 8 -14.38 -17.86 9.09
CA ARG A 8 -15.18 -17.92 7.87
C ARG A 8 -15.82 -16.55 7.63
N SER A 9 -15.54 -15.94 6.49
CA SER A 9 -16.24 -14.75 6.04
C SER A 9 -17.47 -15.15 5.23
N THR A 10 -18.64 -14.59 5.59
CA THR A 10 -19.88 -14.72 4.83
C THR A 10 -20.16 -13.39 4.16
N LEU A 11 -19.91 -13.29 2.86
CA LEU A 11 -20.23 -12.12 2.05
C LEU A 11 -21.75 -12.01 1.87
N ALA A 12 -22.33 -10.91 2.36
CA ALA A 12 -23.70 -10.52 2.04
C ALA A 12 -23.72 -9.87 0.65
N SER A 13 -24.33 -10.58 -0.31
CA SER A 13 -24.59 -10.09 -1.66
C SER A 13 -25.51 -8.88 -1.64
N GLN A 14 -25.00 -7.70 -2.00
CA GLN A 14 -25.82 -6.57 -2.42
C GLN A 14 -26.09 -6.61 -3.92
N ASN A 15 -27.35 -6.88 -4.22
CA ASN A 15 -27.98 -6.96 -5.52
C ASN A 15 -28.05 -5.56 -6.16
N SER A 16 -27.28 -5.27 -7.19
CA SER A 16 -27.46 -4.09 -8.02
C SER A 16 -28.04 -4.46 -9.39
N ARG A 17 -29.17 -3.87 -9.66
CA ARG A 17 -30.09 -4.04 -10.79
C ARG A 17 -29.42 -3.91 -12.15
N GLN A 18 -29.69 -4.92 -12.97
CA GLN A 18 -29.46 -4.94 -14.42
C GLN A 18 -30.34 -3.93 -15.14
N ASN A 19 -29.78 -3.22 -16.12
CA ASN A 19 -30.54 -2.64 -17.22
C ASN A 19 -29.97 -3.18 -18.53
N PRO A 20 -30.84 -3.77 -19.40
CA PRO A 20 -30.46 -4.27 -20.71
C PRO A 20 -30.74 -3.22 -21.81
N LEU A 21 -30.05 -3.31 -22.90
CA LEU A 21 -30.27 -2.76 -24.27
C LEU A 21 -28.96 -2.07 -24.76
N ARG A 22 -28.34 -2.36 -25.92
CA ARG A 22 -28.80 -2.86 -27.22
C ARG A 22 -27.59 -3.34 -28.02
N SER A 23 -27.75 -4.47 -28.63
CA SER A 23 -26.96 -4.91 -29.80
C SER A 23 -26.99 -3.87 -30.93
N LEU A 24 -25.82 -3.63 -31.54
CA LEU A 24 -25.78 -3.34 -32.98
C LEU A 24 -24.49 -3.94 -33.57
N VAL A 25 -24.73 -4.91 -34.43
CA VAL A 25 -23.76 -5.52 -35.34
C VAL A 25 -23.51 -4.53 -36.48
N LEU A 26 -22.24 -4.26 -36.76
CA LEU A 26 -21.83 -3.78 -38.07
C LEU A 26 -20.53 -4.42 -38.51
N LEU A 27 -20.69 -5.31 -39.44
CA LEU A 27 -19.68 -6.01 -40.23
C LEU A 27 -19.15 -5.00 -41.28
N THR A 28 -17.84 -4.71 -41.26
CA THR A 28 -17.18 -4.17 -42.46
C THR A 28 -15.85 -4.90 -42.68
N LEU A 29 -15.85 -5.57 -43.75
CA LEU A 29 -14.75 -6.24 -44.43
C LEU A 29 -13.83 -5.17 -45.05
N GLY A 30 -12.53 -5.35 -44.97
CA GLY A 30 -11.70 -4.68 -45.94
C GLY A 30 -10.25 -4.36 -45.53
N LEU A 31 -9.40 -5.12 -46.08
CA LEU A 31 -8.13 -4.85 -46.73
C LEU A 31 -6.86 -4.87 -45.86
N ALA A 32 -6.13 -5.96 -46.02
CA ALA A 32 -4.74 -6.13 -45.65
C ALA A 32 -3.83 -5.15 -46.41
N ILE A 33 -3.05 -4.35 -45.69
CA ILE A 33 -1.82 -3.78 -46.23
C ILE A 33 -0.69 -4.30 -45.35
N ALA A 34 0.09 -5.20 -45.91
CA ALA A 34 1.36 -5.64 -45.36
C ALA A 34 2.35 -4.47 -45.41
N GLY A 35 2.53 -3.80 -44.31
CA GLY A 35 3.59 -2.83 -44.06
C GLY A 35 4.33 -3.30 -42.81
N GLY A 36 5.41 -4.05 -42.98
CA GLY A 36 6.27 -4.50 -41.89
C GLY A 36 6.98 -3.30 -41.24
N GLY A 37 6.37 -2.74 -40.25
CA GLY A 37 6.95 -1.91 -39.25
C GLY A 37 6.69 -2.56 -37.92
N SER A 38 7.65 -3.30 -37.37
CA SER A 38 7.62 -3.73 -35.98
C SER A 38 7.62 -2.49 -35.10
N LEU A 39 6.45 -1.96 -34.80
CA LEU A 39 6.25 -1.11 -33.63
C LEU A 39 6.55 -1.97 -32.43
N ARG A 40 7.84 -2.03 -32.04
CA ARG A 40 8.22 -2.39 -30.71
C ARG A 40 7.51 -1.41 -29.80
N SER A 41 6.38 -1.82 -29.27
CA SER A 41 5.87 -1.23 -28.05
C SER A 41 6.96 -1.49 -27.03
N ASP A 42 7.86 -0.52 -26.85
CA ASP A 42 8.71 -0.48 -25.68
C ASP A 42 7.75 -0.38 -24.49
N ARG A 43 7.35 -1.56 -23.98
CA ARG A 43 6.86 -1.63 -22.63
C ARG A 43 8.01 -1.11 -21.79
N ALA A 44 7.87 0.12 -21.30
CA ALA A 44 8.85 0.71 -20.42
C ALA A 44 9.06 -0.28 -19.27
N SER A 45 10.13 -1.05 -19.34
CA SER A 45 10.51 -1.98 -18.30
C SER A 45 10.86 -1.15 -17.08
N ALA A 46 10.34 -1.54 -15.92
CA ALA A 46 10.69 -0.88 -14.67
C ALA A 46 12.22 -0.91 -14.49
N ALA A 47 12.83 0.25 -14.33
CA ALA A 47 14.25 0.40 -14.15
C ALA A 47 14.64 0.21 -12.67
N THR A 48 15.89 -0.15 -12.44
CA THR A 48 16.41 -0.40 -11.09
C THR A 48 16.59 0.90 -10.29
N PRO A 49 16.57 0.86 -8.96
CA PRO A 49 16.71 2.03 -8.09
C PRO A 49 18.01 2.83 -8.34
N GLU A 50 19.09 2.16 -8.75
CA GLU A 50 20.40 2.76 -8.98
C GLU A 50 20.33 3.81 -10.07
N THR A 51 19.54 3.56 -11.11
CA THR A 51 19.39 4.42 -12.29
C THR A 51 18.35 5.53 -12.10
N ALA A 52 17.70 5.60 -10.93
CA ALA A 52 16.66 6.57 -10.68
C ALA A 52 17.17 8.01 -10.71
N PRO A 53 16.34 8.94 -11.22
CA PRO A 53 16.69 10.36 -11.21
C PRO A 53 17.08 10.85 -9.82
N PRO A 54 18.13 11.68 -9.69
CA PRO A 54 18.55 12.21 -8.40
C PRO A 54 17.44 12.94 -7.64
N GLN A 55 16.57 13.65 -8.36
CA GLN A 55 15.44 14.38 -7.79
C GLN A 55 14.42 13.41 -7.10
N LEU A 56 14.17 12.23 -7.68
CA LEU A 56 13.30 11.22 -7.06
C LEU A 56 13.92 10.70 -5.76
N LYS A 57 15.20 10.32 -5.79
CA LYS A 57 15.91 9.84 -4.59
C LYS A 57 15.93 10.89 -3.49
N GLN A 58 16.19 12.15 -3.87
CA GLN A 58 16.20 13.28 -2.94
C GLN A 58 14.82 13.53 -2.32
N ALA A 59 13.74 13.48 -3.11
CA ALA A 59 12.38 13.64 -2.62
C ALA A 59 12.05 12.58 -1.57
N LEU A 60 12.29 11.30 -1.85
CA LEU A 60 12.05 10.19 -0.91
C LEU A 60 12.84 10.38 0.39
N THR A 61 14.14 10.72 0.29
CA THR A 61 14.97 10.96 1.48
C THR A 61 14.46 12.14 2.32
N GLN A 62 14.02 13.23 1.67
CA GLN A 62 13.50 14.40 2.37
C GLN A 62 12.15 14.16 3.00
N ILE A 63 11.27 13.37 2.36
CA ILE A 63 9.99 12.94 2.94
C ILE A 63 10.25 12.13 4.22
N ASP A 64 11.11 11.12 4.17
CA ASP A 64 11.48 10.31 5.34
C ASP A 64 12.07 11.19 6.46
N ALA A 65 12.99 12.08 6.10
CA ALA A 65 13.61 12.97 7.07
C ALA A 65 12.61 13.95 7.71
N ALA A 66 11.61 14.42 6.97
CA ALA A 66 10.55 15.26 7.50
C ALA A 66 9.59 14.46 8.39
N ALA A 67 9.19 13.26 7.95
CA ALA A 67 8.31 12.36 8.71
C ALA A 67 8.95 11.94 10.05
N ASN A 68 10.22 11.58 10.04
CA ASN A 68 10.98 11.22 11.24
C ASN A 68 11.09 12.37 12.26
N ARG A 69 11.04 13.61 11.79
CA ARG A 69 10.97 14.82 12.65
C ARG A 69 9.55 15.27 12.97
N LYS A 70 8.54 14.54 12.49
CA LYS A 70 7.11 14.93 12.59
C LYS A 70 6.85 16.34 12.04
N ASN A 71 7.63 16.74 11.06
CA ASN A 71 7.46 18.00 10.36
C ASN A 71 6.38 17.84 9.28
N LEU A 72 5.12 18.08 9.67
CA LEU A 72 3.98 17.92 8.78
C LEU A 72 4.09 18.76 7.52
N GLN A 73 4.47 20.03 7.65
CA GLN A 73 4.65 20.92 6.50
C GLN A 73 5.78 20.41 5.59
N GLY A 74 6.86 19.90 6.18
CA GLY A 74 7.99 19.31 5.48
C GLY A 74 7.62 18.05 4.70
N VAL A 75 6.63 17.28 5.15
CA VAL A 75 6.06 16.14 4.39
C VAL A 75 5.09 16.65 3.34
N MET A 76 4.14 17.49 3.73
CA MET A 76 3.05 17.92 2.85
C MET A 76 3.48 18.79 1.67
N GLN A 77 4.66 19.41 1.72
CA GLN A 77 5.21 20.13 0.56
C GLN A 77 5.48 19.23 -0.65
N PHE A 78 5.67 17.93 -0.43
CA PHE A 78 5.86 16.94 -1.50
C PHE A 78 4.56 16.38 -2.09
N TYR A 79 3.40 16.75 -1.56
CA TYR A 79 2.10 16.32 -2.06
C TYR A 79 1.39 17.45 -2.81
N SER A 80 0.95 17.15 -4.02
CA SER A 80 0.21 18.12 -4.86
C SER A 80 -1.07 18.61 -4.17
N PRO A 81 -1.48 19.86 -4.39
CA PRO A 81 -2.84 20.30 -4.02
C PRO A 81 -3.95 19.43 -4.61
N THR A 82 -3.70 18.84 -5.78
CA THR A 82 -4.62 17.93 -6.49
C THR A 82 -4.25 16.46 -6.31
N PHE A 83 -3.55 16.13 -5.22
CA PHE A 83 -3.15 14.75 -4.90
C PHE A 83 -4.36 13.82 -4.82
N THR A 84 -4.20 12.62 -5.39
CA THR A 84 -5.17 11.53 -5.34
C THR A 84 -4.53 10.25 -4.78
N HIS A 85 -5.36 9.43 -4.12
CA HIS A 85 -4.95 8.18 -3.50
C HIS A 85 -5.95 7.08 -3.85
N SER A 86 -5.48 5.83 -3.99
CA SER A 86 -6.35 4.68 -4.31
C SER A 86 -7.52 4.52 -3.34
N ASP A 87 -7.30 4.76 -2.05
CA ASP A 87 -8.30 4.62 -1.00
C ASP A 87 -9.14 5.89 -0.79
N GLY A 88 -9.18 6.76 -1.80
CA GLY A 88 -9.99 7.98 -1.79
C GLY A 88 -9.45 9.13 -0.95
N LEU A 89 -8.24 9.02 -0.38
CA LEU A 89 -7.63 10.13 0.33
C LEU A 89 -7.24 11.25 -0.64
N ASN A 90 -7.42 12.46 -0.20
CA ASN A 90 -6.85 13.66 -0.81
C ASN A 90 -5.76 14.26 0.10
N ARG A 91 -5.11 15.31 -0.37
CA ARG A 91 -4.04 15.97 0.38
C ARG A 91 -4.43 16.35 1.81
N ARG A 92 -5.66 16.87 2.02
CA ARG A 92 -6.16 17.29 3.35
C ARG A 92 -6.41 16.10 4.27
N SER A 93 -7.05 15.05 3.77
CA SER A 93 -7.32 13.86 4.58
C SER A 93 -6.04 13.08 4.90
N LEU A 94 -5.06 13.06 3.99
CA LEU A 94 -3.72 12.52 4.27
C LEU A 94 -3.02 13.30 5.40
N GLU A 95 -3.08 14.63 5.35
CA GLU A 95 -2.53 15.49 6.40
C GLU A 95 -3.15 15.19 7.77
N GLN A 96 -4.47 15.04 7.82
CA GLN A 96 -5.19 14.68 9.06
C GLN A 96 -4.82 13.28 9.55
N ALA A 97 -4.70 12.31 8.65
CA ALA A 97 -4.28 10.95 9.01
C ALA A 97 -2.87 10.92 9.62
N LEU A 98 -1.93 11.66 9.03
CA LEU A 98 -0.57 11.77 9.57
C LEU A 98 -0.55 12.42 10.96
N GLN A 99 -1.32 13.49 11.18
CA GLN A 99 -1.44 14.13 12.49
C GLN A 99 -1.97 13.17 13.55
N GLN A 100 -3.02 12.41 13.23
CA GLN A 100 -3.62 11.43 14.14
C GLN A 100 -2.63 10.30 14.46
N LEU A 101 -1.96 9.76 13.45
CA LEU A 101 -0.98 8.70 13.62
C LEU A 101 0.19 9.16 14.51
N TRP A 102 0.70 10.38 14.30
CA TRP A 102 1.78 10.94 15.11
C TRP A 102 1.37 11.30 16.54
N ALA A 103 0.10 11.64 16.75
CA ALA A 103 -0.43 11.82 18.09
C ALA A 103 -0.56 10.48 18.84
N GLN A 104 -0.96 9.44 18.13
CA GLN A 104 -1.12 8.10 18.69
C GLN A 104 0.23 7.42 18.98
N TYR A 105 1.20 7.56 18.07
CA TYR A 105 2.53 6.96 18.17
C TYR A 105 3.61 8.05 18.25
N PRO A 106 4.04 8.42 19.46
CA PRO A 106 5.01 9.52 19.63
C PRO A 106 6.40 9.22 19.09
N ASN A 107 6.78 7.95 18.90
CA ASN A 107 8.14 7.51 18.54
C ASN A 107 8.16 6.76 17.19
N LEU A 108 7.39 7.27 16.19
CA LEU A 108 7.41 6.68 14.84
C LEU A 108 8.71 6.98 14.11
N THR A 109 9.20 5.94 13.42
CA THR A 109 10.31 6.01 12.47
C THR A 109 9.83 5.56 11.10
N TYR A 110 10.33 6.22 10.07
CA TYR A 110 10.02 5.97 8.66
C TYR A 110 11.29 5.70 7.89
N ARG A 111 11.25 4.67 7.04
CA ARG A 111 12.32 4.35 6.11
C ARG A 111 11.73 3.86 4.81
N THR A 112 11.96 4.59 3.73
CA THR A 112 11.45 4.28 2.41
C THR A 112 12.56 3.76 1.50
N GLU A 113 12.29 2.63 0.85
CA GLU A 113 13.14 2.04 -0.18
C GLU A 113 12.47 2.19 -1.55
N LEU A 114 13.18 2.76 -2.50
CA LEU A 114 12.79 2.69 -3.91
C LEU A 114 13.02 1.26 -4.40
N LYS A 115 12.01 0.64 -5.00
CA LYS A 115 12.12 -0.72 -5.58
C LYS A 115 12.31 -0.69 -7.09
N SER A 116 11.58 0.19 -7.76
CA SER A 116 11.71 0.39 -9.20
C SER A 116 11.16 1.76 -9.59
N TRP A 117 11.47 2.18 -10.80
CA TRP A 117 10.94 3.41 -11.37
C TRP A 117 10.80 3.28 -12.88
N GLN A 118 10.00 4.14 -13.47
CA GLN A 118 9.89 4.29 -14.92
C GLN A 118 9.46 5.71 -15.28
N PRO A 119 9.83 6.21 -16.46
CA PRO A 119 9.27 7.46 -16.98
C PRO A 119 7.74 7.34 -17.12
N ASP A 120 7.01 8.41 -16.83
CA ASP A 120 5.56 8.48 -16.95
C ASP A 120 5.13 9.88 -17.42
N GLY A 121 5.05 10.05 -18.73
CA GLY A 121 4.79 11.35 -19.35
C GLY A 121 5.87 12.37 -19.01
N ARG A 122 5.49 13.48 -18.34
CA ARG A 122 6.45 14.52 -17.88
C ARG A 122 7.07 14.21 -16.53
N GLY A 123 6.66 13.11 -15.91
CA GLY A 123 7.08 12.71 -14.57
C GLY A 123 7.70 11.34 -14.53
N VAL A 124 7.69 10.76 -13.35
CA VAL A 124 8.14 9.41 -13.10
C VAL A 124 7.14 8.66 -12.23
N ARG A 125 7.02 7.37 -12.47
CA ARG A 125 6.29 6.43 -11.61
C ARG A 125 7.31 5.62 -10.83
N ALA A 126 7.17 5.59 -9.52
CA ALA A 126 8.05 4.89 -8.61
C ALA A 126 7.28 3.84 -7.82
N GLU A 127 7.83 2.65 -7.65
CA GLU A 127 7.38 1.70 -6.64
C GLU A 127 8.30 1.76 -5.43
N THR A 128 7.69 1.91 -4.25
CA THR A 128 8.40 2.07 -2.99
C THR A 128 7.88 1.07 -1.95
N VAL A 129 8.74 0.76 -0.99
CA VAL A 129 8.35 0.09 0.25
C VAL A 129 8.74 0.99 1.40
N THR A 130 7.74 1.41 2.18
CA THR A 130 7.95 2.22 3.39
C THR A 130 7.76 1.34 4.61
N TYR A 131 8.78 1.30 5.46
CA TYR A 131 8.75 0.65 6.77
C TYR A 131 8.46 1.72 7.81
N ILE A 132 7.46 1.44 8.64
CA ILE A 132 7.03 2.33 9.72
C ILE A 132 7.08 1.53 11.01
N SER A 133 7.80 2.01 12.01
CA SER A 133 7.84 1.38 13.32
C SER A 133 7.72 2.42 14.43
N GLY A 134 7.12 2.02 15.54
CA GLY A 134 6.97 2.93 16.66
C GLY A 134 6.32 2.27 17.85
N THR A 135 6.20 3.05 18.93
CA THR A 135 5.62 2.58 20.18
C THR A 135 4.60 3.59 20.70
N GLN A 136 3.57 3.10 21.35
CA GLN A 136 2.64 3.87 22.14
C GLN A 136 2.41 3.16 23.49
N THR A 137 1.86 3.88 24.45
CA THR A 137 1.45 3.30 25.73
C THR A 137 -0.07 3.43 25.86
N VAL A 138 -0.76 2.30 26.02
CA VAL A 138 -2.21 2.25 26.22
C VAL A 138 -2.48 1.58 27.56
N ASN A 139 -3.15 2.27 28.48
CA ASN A 139 -3.44 1.76 29.83
C ASN A 139 -2.21 1.22 30.58
N GLY A 140 -1.05 1.90 30.41
CA GLY A 140 0.21 1.51 31.03
C GLY A 140 0.94 0.35 30.32
N GLN A 141 0.36 -0.23 29.26
CA GLN A 141 0.97 -1.29 28.48
C GLN A 141 1.65 -0.72 27.22
N PRO A 142 2.93 -1.06 26.96
CA PRO A 142 3.58 -0.67 25.71
C PRO A 142 3.02 -1.48 24.54
N LEU A 143 2.66 -0.78 23.49
CA LEU A 143 2.30 -1.37 22.21
C LEU A 143 3.32 -0.95 21.16
N LYS A 144 3.81 -1.93 20.41
CA LYS A 144 4.73 -1.72 19.29
C LYS A 144 3.98 -1.87 17.97
N LEU A 145 4.09 -0.88 17.11
CA LEU A 145 3.65 -0.92 15.72
C LEU A 145 4.83 -1.24 14.81
N ASP A 146 4.66 -2.23 13.94
CA ASP A 146 5.52 -2.49 12.79
C ASP A 146 4.61 -2.57 11.55
N SER A 147 4.80 -1.67 10.59
CA SER A 147 4.04 -1.63 9.34
C SER A 147 4.95 -1.59 8.13
N THR A 148 4.54 -2.29 7.09
CA THR A 148 5.20 -2.29 5.77
C THR A 148 4.15 -1.91 4.74
N LEU A 149 4.39 -0.79 4.06
CA LEU A 149 3.51 -0.25 3.03
C LEU A 149 4.22 -0.28 1.68
N ARG A 150 3.69 -1.04 0.73
CA ARG A 150 4.13 -1.03 -0.66
C ARG A 150 3.22 -0.12 -1.46
N SER A 151 3.80 0.88 -2.10
CA SER A 151 3.06 1.90 -2.85
C SER A 151 3.62 2.09 -4.25
N ARG A 152 2.75 2.53 -5.15
CA ARG A 152 3.10 3.08 -6.45
C ARG A 152 2.77 4.56 -6.44
N GLN A 153 3.78 5.40 -6.68
CA GLN A 153 3.65 6.85 -6.63
C GLN A 153 4.00 7.45 -7.98
N ARG A 154 3.20 8.41 -8.42
CA ARG A 154 3.49 9.23 -9.59
C ARG A 154 4.00 10.59 -9.14
N PHE A 155 5.19 10.94 -9.61
CA PHE A 155 5.85 12.21 -9.32
C PHE A 155 5.83 13.11 -10.56
N GLU A 156 5.57 14.38 -10.36
CA GLU A 156 5.85 15.47 -11.30
C GLU A 156 6.91 16.38 -10.67
N GLY A 157 8.14 16.34 -11.20
CA GLY A 157 9.29 16.90 -10.49
C GLY A 157 9.53 16.16 -9.17
N GLN A 158 9.45 16.88 -8.06
CA GLN A 158 9.58 16.33 -6.71
C GLN A 158 8.22 16.15 -6.00
N THR A 159 7.11 16.42 -6.71
CA THR A 159 5.79 16.43 -6.10
C THR A 159 5.01 15.15 -6.44
N ILE A 160 4.47 14.47 -5.44
CA ILE A 160 3.59 13.32 -5.59
C ILE A 160 2.20 13.82 -5.99
N VAL A 161 1.74 13.39 -7.16
CA VAL A 161 0.41 13.74 -7.69
C VAL A 161 -0.60 12.63 -7.52
N GLN A 162 -0.12 11.38 -7.45
CA GLN A 162 -0.95 10.19 -7.23
C GLN A 162 -0.18 9.15 -6.41
N GLN A 163 -0.90 8.42 -5.57
CA GLN A 163 -0.39 7.25 -4.84
C GLN A 163 -1.43 6.14 -4.83
N ASP A 164 -1.00 4.94 -5.21
CA ASP A 164 -1.77 3.71 -5.10
C ASP A 164 -1.12 2.83 -4.04
N VAL A 165 -1.89 2.32 -3.09
CA VAL A 165 -1.42 1.27 -2.17
C VAL A 165 -1.50 -0.06 -2.89
N LEU A 166 -0.38 -0.76 -2.97
CA LEU A 166 -0.27 -2.08 -3.61
C LEU A 166 -0.37 -3.22 -2.60
N ALA A 167 0.13 -2.97 -1.39
CA ALA A 167 0.01 -3.90 -0.27
C ALA A 167 0.32 -3.16 1.03
N GLU A 168 -0.38 -3.52 2.08
CA GLU A 168 -0.11 -3.09 3.44
C GLU A 168 -0.10 -4.29 4.38
N MET A 169 0.88 -4.31 5.29
CA MET A 169 0.92 -5.25 6.39
C MET A 169 1.29 -4.49 7.66
N SER A 170 0.37 -4.45 8.61
CA SER A 170 0.55 -3.78 9.89
C SER A 170 0.38 -4.77 11.04
N LYS A 171 1.33 -4.76 11.98
CA LYS A 171 1.30 -5.56 13.21
C LYS A 171 1.35 -4.63 14.40
N VAL A 172 0.46 -4.84 15.35
CA VAL A 172 0.50 -4.19 16.67
C VAL A 172 0.71 -5.28 17.71
N MET A 173 1.77 -5.18 18.47
CA MET A 173 2.20 -6.17 19.46
C MET A 173 2.27 -5.54 20.84
N SER A 174 1.95 -6.31 21.88
CA SER A 174 2.09 -5.89 23.27
C SER A 174 3.00 -6.87 24.04
N GLY A 175 3.62 -6.37 25.11
CA GLY A 175 4.52 -7.17 25.94
C GLY A 175 6.00 -7.02 25.56
N GLU A 176 6.88 -7.54 26.43
CA GLU A 176 8.32 -7.47 26.21
C GLU A 176 8.81 -8.45 25.14
N ASN A 177 8.17 -9.61 25.05
CA ASN A 177 8.47 -10.67 24.07
C ASN A 177 7.18 -11.11 23.37
N PRO A 178 6.64 -10.31 22.45
CA PRO A 178 5.43 -10.71 21.73
C PRO A 178 5.71 -11.97 20.89
N PRO A 179 4.76 -12.92 20.84
CA PRO A 179 4.94 -14.14 20.08
C PRO A 179 5.09 -13.84 18.59
N ASP A 180 5.93 -14.62 17.90
CA ASP A 180 6.03 -14.52 16.45
C ASP A 180 4.78 -15.12 15.80
N VAL A 181 4.12 -14.32 14.97
CA VAL A 181 2.90 -14.69 14.25
C VAL A 181 3.18 -14.74 12.77
N LYS A 182 3.09 -15.93 12.21
CA LYS A 182 3.15 -16.12 10.76
C LYS A 182 1.74 -16.07 10.17
N VAL A 183 1.50 -15.09 9.32
CA VAL A 183 0.26 -14.98 8.55
C VAL A 183 0.47 -15.66 7.19
N SER A 184 -0.44 -16.56 6.83
CA SER A 184 -0.47 -17.22 5.52
C SER A 184 -1.76 -16.82 4.80
N LEU A 185 -1.59 -16.15 3.67
CA LEU A 185 -2.65 -15.71 2.78
C LEU A 185 -2.31 -16.13 1.36
N PRO A 186 -3.30 -16.45 0.51
CA PRO A 186 -3.06 -16.62 -0.92
C PRO A 186 -2.65 -15.28 -1.54
N GLU A 187 -1.70 -15.31 -2.48
CA GLU A 187 -1.21 -14.11 -3.18
C GLU A 187 -2.30 -13.44 -4.06
N GLN A 188 -3.28 -14.23 -4.49
CA GLN A 188 -4.41 -13.77 -5.31
C GLN A 188 -5.66 -14.57 -4.98
N VAL A 189 -6.79 -13.88 -4.87
CA VAL A 189 -8.11 -14.47 -4.73
C VAL A 189 -9.05 -13.87 -5.77
N ARG A 190 -10.07 -14.64 -6.18
CA ARG A 190 -11.15 -14.11 -7.04
C ARG A 190 -12.25 -13.55 -6.18
N VAL A 191 -12.81 -12.42 -6.59
CA VAL A 191 -13.97 -11.82 -5.92
C VAL A 191 -15.11 -12.85 -5.81
N GLY A 192 -15.62 -13.02 -4.59
CA GLY A 192 -16.68 -14.00 -4.28
C GLY A 192 -16.19 -15.43 -4.05
N GLN A 193 -14.90 -15.66 -3.97
CA GLN A 193 -14.32 -16.95 -3.64
C GLN A 193 -13.80 -16.96 -2.20
N ASP A 194 -14.18 -18.00 -1.45
CA ASP A 194 -13.64 -18.24 -0.11
C ASP A 194 -12.15 -18.57 -0.19
N PHE A 195 -11.37 -18.04 0.76
CA PHE A 195 -9.96 -18.36 0.89
C PHE A 195 -9.60 -18.67 2.34
N ASN A 196 -8.50 -19.41 2.51
CA ASN A 196 -7.99 -19.73 3.84
C ASN A 196 -7.09 -18.60 4.34
N PHE A 197 -7.39 -18.13 5.55
CA PHE A 197 -6.55 -17.23 6.32
C PHE A 197 -6.02 -17.98 7.53
N ASP A 198 -4.69 -18.16 7.60
CA ASP A 198 -4.05 -18.82 8.73
C ASP A 198 -3.14 -17.83 9.46
N ALA A 199 -3.38 -17.64 10.76
CA ALA A 199 -2.46 -16.97 11.66
C ALA A 199 -1.83 -18.02 12.59
N ILE A 200 -0.53 -18.29 12.40
CA ILE A 200 0.19 -19.33 13.12
C ILE A 200 1.06 -18.66 14.16
N VAL A 201 0.76 -18.91 15.44
CA VAL A 201 1.60 -18.52 16.56
C VAL A 201 2.62 -19.62 16.79
N GLN A 202 3.90 -19.31 16.66
CA GLN A 202 4.97 -20.30 16.76
C GLN A 202 5.38 -20.56 18.21
N ASP A 203 5.23 -19.56 19.08
CA ASP A 203 5.59 -19.65 20.49
C ASP A 203 4.38 -19.93 21.37
N PRO A 204 4.53 -20.66 22.49
CA PRO A 204 3.45 -20.86 23.43
C PRO A 204 3.07 -19.52 24.07
N LEU A 205 1.78 -19.17 24.02
CA LEU A 205 1.27 -17.92 24.58
C LEU A 205 1.35 -17.84 26.11
N GLY A 206 1.56 -18.96 26.80
CA GLY A 206 1.55 -19.00 28.26
C GLY A 206 0.23 -18.48 28.83
N SER A 207 0.29 -17.39 29.61
CA SER A 207 -0.87 -16.65 30.13
C SER A 207 -1.27 -15.45 29.24
N ASP A 208 -0.58 -15.22 28.14
CA ASP A 208 -0.79 -14.06 27.28
C ASP A 208 -1.94 -14.30 26.29
N LEU A 209 -2.63 -13.22 25.94
CA LEU A 209 -3.73 -13.23 24.96
C LEU A 209 -3.24 -12.60 23.65
N LEU A 210 -3.47 -13.31 22.55
CA LEU A 210 -3.30 -12.76 21.21
C LEU A 210 -4.65 -12.34 20.67
N LEU A 211 -4.80 -11.05 20.37
CA LEU A 211 -5.94 -10.50 19.63
C LEU A 211 -5.50 -10.16 18.22
N GLY A 212 -6.19 -10.71 17.24
CA GLY A 212 -6.00 -10.39 15.84
C GLY A 212 -7.32 -10.00 15.18
N SER A 213 -7.29 -9.07 14.25
CA SER A 213 -8.40 -8.77 13.36
C SER A 213 -7.90 -8.78 11.92
N ALA A 214 -8.72 -9.33 11.02
CA ALA A 214 -8.55 -9.19 9.59
C ALA A 214 -9.68 -8.31 9.07
N LEU A 215 -9.34 -7.28 8.32
CA LEU A 215 -10.29 -6.42 7.61
C LEU A 215 -10.15 -6.73 6.13
N GLU A 216 -11.26 -7.09 5.48
CA GLU A 216 -11.38 -7.15 4.03
C GLU A 216 -11.94 -5.80 3.53
N GLU A 217 -11.30 -5.23 2.51
CA GLU A 217 -11.79 -4.10 1.74
C GLU A 217 -12.18 -4.53 0.31
#